data_731bacc296acf36281ba97d08a5dc849
#
_entry.id   731bacc296acf36281ba97d08a5dc849
#
_cell.length_a   1.000
_cell.length_b   1.000
_cell.length_c   1.000
_cell.angle_alpha   90.00
_cell.angle_beta   90.00
_cell.angle_gamma   90.00
#
_symmetry.space_group_name_H-M   'P 1'
#
loop_
_entity.id
_entity.type
_entity.pdbx_description
1 polymer ?
#
loop_
_entity_poly.entity_id
_entity_poly.type
_entity_poly.pdbx_seq_one_letter_code
_entity_poly.pdbx_strand_id
1 'polypeptide(L)'
;MSTQLARRFRNQLDSIRAELIAIPPSLADTPWRDGGWTRKQVLGHLLDSAANNRQRFVRAATDGSFVGPNYGQEAWVAAHGYAGQSWETLLCWWDVEHEILAAVVDLIPEERLEAGCVLDADAPVTLRFLIEDYPQHQRGHLEQLRAGVATA
;
A
#
# COMPACT_ATOMS: atom_id res chain seq x y z
N MET A 1 0.16 -18.16 -16.14
CA MET A 1 1.40 -17.36 -16.29
C MET A 1 1.13 -15.95 -15.82
N SER A 2 2.03 -15.41 -15.02
CA SER A 2 1.92 -14.03 -14.53
C SER A 2 2.07 -13.05 -15.70
N THR A 3 1.19 -12.04 -15.79
CA THR A 3 1.28 -10.99 -16.80
C THR A 3 2.52 -10.11 -16.57
N GLN A 4 2.91 -9.32 -17.57
CA GLN A 4 3.99 -8.35 -17.42
C GLN A 4 3.66 -7.33 -16.31
N LEU A 5 2.40 -6.92 -16.21
CA LEU A 5 1.92 -6.03 -15.16
C LEU A 5 2.16 -6.64 -13.77
N ALA A 6 1.74 -7.88 -13.57
CA ALA A 6 1.87 -8.58 -12.30
C ALA A 6 3.35 -8.78 -11.90
N ARG A 7 4.21 -9.15 -12.86
CA ARG A 7 5.66 -9.27 -12.59
C ARG A 7 6.25 -7.92 -12.17
N ARG A 8 5.87 -6.84 -12.85
CA ARG A 8 6.34 -5.49 -12.52
C ARG A 8 5.86 -5.07 -11.14
N PHE A 9 4.61 -5.33 -10.82
CA PHE A 9 4.02 -5.06 -9.51
C PHE A 9 4.79 -5.78 -8.40
N ARG A 10 5.04 -7.07 -8.57
CA ARG A 10 5.81 -7.89 -7.63
C ARG A 10 7.23 -7.37 -7.42
N ASN A 11 7.92 -7.05 -8.50
CA ASN A 11 9.28 -6.52 -8.44
C ASN A 11 9.34 -5.18 -7.69
N GLN A 12 8.35 -4.33 -7.88
CA GLN A 12 8.26 -3.06 -7.16
C GLN A 12 8.01 -3.27 -5.67
N LEU A 13 7.16 -4.22 -5.30
CA LEU A 13 6.93 -4.56 -3.89
C LEU A 13 8.18 -5.16 -3.23
N ASP A 14 8.90 -6.01 -3.93
CA ASP A 14 10.16 -6.58 -3.42
C ASP A 14 11.20 -5.49 -3.15
N SER A 15 11.30 -4.51 -4.03
CA SER A 15 12.17 -3.35 -3.86
C SER A 15 11.76 -2.50 -2.65
N ILE A 16 10.49 -2.24 -2.47
CA ILE A 16 9.95 -1.51 -1.31
C ILE A 16 10.23 -2.27 -0.02
N ARG A 17 10.03 -3.58 -0.03
CA ARG A 17 10.29 -4.45 1.12
C ARG A 17 11.75 -4.34 1.58
N ALA A 18 12.69 -4.40 0.65
CA ALA A 18 14.12 -4.28 0.97
C ALA A 18 14.43 -2.95 1.66
N GLU A 19 13.82 -1.86 1.22
CA GLU A 19 14.01 -0.54 1.82
C GLU A 19 13.33 -0.44 3.20
N LEU A 20 12.17 -1.05 3.39
CA LEU A 20 11.49 -1.10 4.71
C LEU A 20 12.32 -1.84 5.75
N ILE A 21 12.91 -2.97 5.39
CA ILE A 21 13.75 -3.76 6.28
C ILE A 21 15.01 -2.99 6.70
N ALA A 22 15.51 -2.11 5.83
CA ALA A 22 16.69 -1.30 6.10
C ALA A 22 16.45 -0.13 7.07
N ILE A 23 15.19 0.17 7.42
CA ILE A 23 14.88 1.25 8.37
C ILE A 23 15.26 0.79 9.78
N PRO A 24 16.07 1.56 10.51
CA PRO A 24 16.43 1.19 11.87
C PRO A 24 15.20 1.10 12.80
N PRO A 25 14.99 0.00 13.51
CA PRO A 25 13.86 -0.13 14.45
C PRO A 25 13.83 0.95 15.53
N SER A 26 14.99 1.53 15.85
CA SER A 26 15.10 2.64 16.81
C SER A 26 14.34 3.90 16.39
N LEU A 27 13.99 4.04 15.11
CA LEU A 27 13.23 5.18 14.60
C LEU A 27 11.72 4.96 14.64
N ALA A 28 11.27 3.76 14.98
CA ALA A 28 9.85 3.37 14.85
C ALA A 28 8.88 4.34 15.55
N ASP A 29 9.22 4.80 16.75
CA ASP A 29 8.38 5.70 17.54
C ASP A 29 8.70 7.18 17.32
N THR A 30 9.58 7.52 16.39
CA THR A 30 9.95 8.90 16.11
C THR A 30 9.12 9.46 14.94
N PRO A 31 8.63 10.70 15.04
CA PRO A 31 7.99 11.37 13.92
C PRO A 31 8.96 11.55 12.75
N TRP A 32 8.45 11.42 11.53
CA TRP A 32 9.29 11.66 10.36
C TRP A 32 9.61 13.13 10.12
N ARG A 33 8.78 14.01 10.72
CA ARG A 33 8.99 15.46 10.81
C ARG A 33 8.27 15.98 12.05
N ASP A 34 8.55 17.20 12.45
CA ASP A 34 7.88 17.85 13.57
C ASP A 34 6.35 17.89 13.35
N GLY A 35 5.60 17.38 14.32
CA GLY A 35 4.14 17.30 14.25
C GLY A 35 3.59 16.27 13.25
N GLY A 36 4.45 15.50 12.60
CA GLY A 36 4.05 14.44 11.67
C GLY A 36 3.77 13.12 12.36
N TRP A 37 3.33 12.15 11.57
CA TRP A 37 3.19 10.76 12.03
C TRP A 37 4.54 10.17 12.44
N THR A 38 4.51 9.26 13.41
CA THR A 38 5.66 8.38 13.69
C THR A 38 5.86 7.41 12.52
N ARG A 39 7.04 6.76 12.44
CA ARG A 39 7.27 5.74 11.42
C ARG A 39 6.27 4.58 11.52
N LYS A 40 5.89 4.19 12.73
CA LYS A 40 4.83 3.19 12.92
C LYS A 40 3.51 3.63 12.30
N GLN A 41 3.13 4.87 12.47
CA GLN A 41 1.90 5.40 11.89
C GLN A 41 1.97 5.52 10.37
N VAL A 42 3.12 5.90 9.81
CA VAL A 42 3.32 5.90 8.36
C VAL A 42 3.22 4.47 7.80
N LEU A 43 3.89 3.51 8.42
CA LEU A 43 3.79 2.10 7.99
C LEU A 43 2.36 1.59 8.13
N GLY A 44 1.67 1.95 9.20
CA GLY A 44 0.25 1.64 9.39
C GLY A 44 -0.63 2.23 8.29
N HIS A 45 -0.37 3.47 7.87
CA HIS A 45 -1.06 4.06 6.73
C HIS A 45 -0.84 3.25 5.43
N LEU A 46 0.37 2.71 5.24
CA LEU A 46 0.63 1.82 4.09
C LEU A 46 -0.19 0.52 4.18
N LEU A 47 -0.39 0.00 5.37
CA LEU A 47 -1.25 -1.16 5.61
C LEU A 47 -2.73 -0.83 5.34
N ASP A 48 -3.20 0.34 5.74
CA ASP A 48 -4.55 0.82 5.46
C ASP A 48 -4.78 0.96 3.94
N SER A 49 -3.78 1.48 3.25
CA SER A 49 -3.79 1.58 1.79
C SER A 49 -3.88 0.20 1.14
N ALA A 50 -3.13 -0.77 1.64
CA ALA A 50 -3.19 -2.15 1.14
C ALA A 50 -4.58 -2.76 1.31
N ALA A 51 -5.19 -2.61 2.48
CA ALA A 51 -6.52 -3.13 2.77
C ALA A 51 -7.58 -2.55 1.83
N ASN A 52 -7.57 -1.23 1.64
CA ASN A 52 -8.53 -0.55 0.76
C ASN A 52 -8.31 -0.92 -0.71
N ASN A 53 -7.07 -0.95 -1.17
CA ASN A 53 -6.77 -1.31 -2.56
C ASN A 53 -7.02 -2.78 -2.86
N ARG A 54 -6.76 -3.68 -1.93
CA ARG A 54 -7.12 -5.10 -2.10
C ARG A 54 -8.61 -5.26 -2.36
N GLN A 55 -9.46 -4.59 -1.60
CA GLN A 55 -10.90 -4.60 -1.84
C GLN A 55 -11.26 -4.08 -3.23
N ARG A 56 -10.66 -2.98 -3.64
CA ARG A 56 -10.89 -2.39 -4.96
C ARG A 56 -10.51 -3.34 -6.08
N PHE A 57 -9.33 -3.94 -5.98
CA PHE A 57 -8.81 -4.89 -6.99
C PHE A 57 -9.71 -6.12 -7.10
N VAL A 58 -10.05 -6.73 -5.97
CA VAL A 58 -10.90 -7.92 -5.96
C VAL A 58 -12.29 -7.60 -6.52
N ARG A 59 -12.92 -6.52 -6.08
CA ARG A 59 -14.27 -6.15 -6.54
C ARG A 59 -14.28 -5.81 -8.03
N ALA A 60 -13.33 -5.01 -8.51
CA ALA A 60 -13.25 -4.68 -9.92
C ALA A 60 -13.00 -5.92 -10.79
N ALA A 61 -12.16 -6.84 -10.32
CA ALA A 61 -11.88 -8.09 -11.04
C ALA A 61 -13.08 -9.03 -11.07
N THR A 62 -13.83 -9.15 -9.98
CA THR A 62 -15.01 -10.05 -9.90
C THR A 62 -16.24 -9.44 -10.56
N ASP A 63 -16.53 -8.18 -10.28
CA ASP A 63 -17.79 -7.54 -10.66
C ASP A 63 -17.71 -6.79 -12.01
N GLY A 64 -16.49 -6.58 -12.51
CA GLY A 64 -16.25 -5.84 -13.77
C GLY A 64 -16.22 -4.33 -13.61
N SER A 65 -16.44 -3.81 -12.40
CA SER A 65 -16.33 -2.40 -12.04
C SER A 65 -16.24 -2.25 -10.52
N PHE A 66 -15.80 -1.10 -10.09
CA PHE A 66 -15.82 -0.73 -8.67
C PHE A 66 -16.36 0.69 -8.53
N VAL A 67 -17.32 0.87 -7.63
CA VAL A 67 -17.78 2.17 -7.17
C VAL A 67 -17.83 2.13 -5.66
N GLY A 68 -17.09 3.01 -5.01
CA GLY A 68 -17.06 3.01 -3.56
C GLY A 68 -16.39 4.25 -2.99
N PRO A 69 -16.42 4.40 -1.67
CA PRO A 69 -15.81 5.55 -1.02
C PRO A 69 -14.30 5.47 -1.03
N ASN A 70 -13.68 6.63 -0.96
CA ASN A 70 -12.33 6.75 -0.47
C ASN A 70 -12.35 6.57 1.06
N TYR A 71 -11.23 6.72 1.74
CA TYR A 71 -11.18 6.58 3.18
C TYR A 71 -10.41 7.75 3.83
N GLY A 72 -10.80 8.09 5.04
CA GLY A 72 -10.13 9.13 5.84
C GLY A 72 -8.84 8.60 6.45
N GLN A 73 -7.71 8.96 5.89
CA GLN A 73 -6.39 8.42 6.28
C GLN A 73 -6.08 8.64 7.75
N GLU A 74 -6.30 9.86 8.24
CA GLU A 74 -6.07 10.23 9.65
C GLU A 74 -6.94 9.40 10.60
N ALA A 75 -8.22 9.25 10.27
CA ALA A 75 -9.17 8.49 11.09
C ALA A 75 -8.81 7.00 11.14
N TRP A 76 -8.35 6.43 10.01
CA TRP A 76 -7.96 5.02 9.95
C TRP A 76 -6.71 4.77 10.79
N VAL A 77 -5.69 5.60 10.67
CA VAL A 77 -4.46 5.47 11.47
C VAL A 77 -4.80 5.59 12.97
N ALA A 78 -5.63 6.56 13.34
CA ALA A 78 -6.05 6.75 14.72
C ALA A 78 -6.85 5.54 15.25
N ALA A 79 -7.79 5.03 14.47
CA ALA A 79 -8.64 3.90 14.85
C ALA A 79 -7.84 2.61 15.05
N HIS A 80 -6.79 2.38 14.27
CA HIS A 80 -5.95 1.18 14.39
C HIS A 80 -4.96 1.24 15.56
N GLY A 81 -4.64 2.43 16.07
CA GLY A 81 -3.72 2.57 17.20
C GLY A 81 -2.33 1.98 16.93
N TYR A 82 -1.76 2.24 15.77
CA TYR A 82 -0.49 1.64 15.34
C TYR A 82 0.69 1.92 16.27
N ALA A 83 0.63 3.02 17.00
CA ALA A 83 1.67 3.33 18.00
C ALA A 83 1.80 2.27 19.10
N GLY A 84 0.73 1.51 19.37
CA GLY A 84 0.73 0.42 20.35
C GLY A 84 1.27 -0.91 19.81
N GLN A 85 1.59 -1.01 18.53
CA GLN A 85 2.13 -2.22 17.91
C GLN A 85 3.67 -2.17 17.87
N SER A 86 4.30 -3.35 17.82
CA SER A 86 5.74 -3.41 17.59
C SER A 86 6.06 -3.14 16.12
N TRP A 87 7.25 -2.56 15.85
CA TRP A 87 7.75 -2.38 14.49
C TRP A 87 7.82 -3.70 13.72
N GLU A 88 8.29 -4.74 14.39
CA GLU A 88 8.39 -6.09 13.81
C GLU A 88 7.02 -6.64 13.40
N THR A 89 6.01 -6.46 14.23
CA THR A 89 4.64 -6.89 13.90
C THR A 89 4.12 -6.16 12.65
N LEU A 90 4.35 -4.86 12.57
CA LEU A 90 3.91 -4.05 11.42
C LEU A 90 4.64 -4.45 10.14
N LEU A 91 5.95 -4.71 10.21
CA LEU A 91 6.73 -5.19 9.05
C LEU A 91 6.25 -6.59 8.59
N CYS A 92 6.01 -7.48 9.54
CA CYS A 92 5.51 -8.82 9.24
C CYS A 92 4.12 -8.75 8.58
N TRP A 93 3.25 -7.88 9.08
CA TRP A 93 1.94 -7.66 8.49
C TRP A 93 2.07 -7.09 7.06
N TRP A 94 2.96 -6.11 6.86
CA TRP A 94 3.21 -5.56 5.53
C TRP A 94 3.63 -6.66 4.55
N ASP A 95 4.54 -7.55 4.96
CA ASP A 95 5.00 -8.68 4.14
C ASP A 95 3.85 -9.58 3.72
N VAL A 96 3.08 -10.07 4.68
CA VAL A 96 1.98 -11.00 4.42
C VAL A 96 0.89 -10.35 3.58
N GLU A 97 0.51 -9.12 3.90
CA GLU A 97 -0.53 -8.39 3.15
C GLU A 97 -0.12 -8.19 1.70
N HIS A 98 1.15 -7.84 1.44
CA HIS A 98 1.61 -7.58 0.08
C HIS A 98 1.91 -8.84 -0.72
N GLU A 99 2.26 -9.93 -0.05
CA GLU A 99 2.33 -11.24 -0.72
C GLU A 99 0.94 -11.66 -1.22
N ILE A 100 -0.09 -11.50 -0.39
CA ILE A 100 -1.48 -11.78 -0.78
C ILE A 100 -1.94 -10.82 -1.89
N LEU A 101 -1.65 -9.53 -1.76
CA LEU A 101 -2.03 -8.54 -2.76
C LEU A 101 -1.38 -8.85 -4.12
N ALA A 102 -0.11 -9.23 -4.14
CA ALA A 102 0.57 -9.64 -5.36
C ALA A 102 -0.06 -10.90 -5.98
N ALA A 103 -0.47 -11.86 -5.15
CA ALA A 103 -1.19 -13.04 -5.62
C ALA A 103 -2.56 -12.69 -6.23
N VAL A 104 -3.26 -11.72 -5.66
CA VAL A 104 -4.51 -11.19 -6.25
C VAL A 104 -4.24 -10.62 -7.63
N VAL A 105 -3.20 -9.77 -7.76
CA VAL A 105 -2.86 -9.16 -9.06
C VAL A 105 -2.47 -10.21 -10.10
N ASP A 106 -1.76 -11.27 -9.70
CA ASP A 106 -1.39 -12.38 -10.59
C ASP A 106 -2.61 -13.08 -11.21
N LEU A 107 -3.73 -13.11 -10.50
CA LEU A 107 -4.94 -13.83 -10.91
C LEU A 107 -5.97 -12.97 -11.63
N ILE A 108 -5.75 -11.66 -11.75
CA ILE A 108 -6.68 -10.78 -12.45
C ILE A 108 -6.65 -11.08 -13.95
N PRO A 109 -7.80 -11.44 -14.55
CA PRO A 109 -7.87 -11.66 -16.01
C PRO A 109 -7.55 -10.38 -16.78
N GLU A 110 -6.85 -10.51 -17.89
CA GLU A 110 -6.45 -9.36 -18.73
C GLU A 110 -7.64 -8.48 -19.13
N GLU A 111 -8.77 -9.10 -19.45
CA GLU A 111 -10.00 -8.39 -19.82
C GLU A 111 -10.61 -7.58 -18.68
N ARG A 112 -10.23 -7.85 -17.44
CA ARG A 112 -10.69 -7.08 -16.26
C ARG A 112 -9.84 -5.86 -15.96
N LEU A 113 -8.67 -5.75 -16.55
CA LEU A 113 -7.78 -4.63 -16.29
C LEU A 113 -8.35 -3.27 -16.75
N GLU A 114 -9.27 -3.29 -17.68
CA GLU A 114 -9.96 -2.07 -18.16
C GLU A 114 -11.26 -1.77 -17.38
N ALA A 115 -11.55 -2.54 -16.32
CA ALA A 115 -12.72 -2.29 -15.46
C ALA A 115 -12.68 -0.88 -14.89
N GLY A 116 -13.81 -0.17 -14.97
CA GLY A 116 -13.93 1.19 -14.44
C GLY A 116 -14.01 1.21 -12.92
N CYS A 117 -13.20 2.07 -12.31
CA CYS A 117 -13.15 2.26 -10.87
C CYS A 117 -13.45 3.73 -10.53
N VAL A 118 -14.43 3.97 -9.68
CA VAL A 118 -14.85 5.30 -9.24
C VAL A 118 -14.69 5.38 -7.72
N LEU A 119 -13.90 6.34 -7.25
CA LEU A 119 -13.68 6.63 -5.84
C LEU A 119 -14.38 7.95 -5.50
N ASP A 120 -15.39 7.90 -4.64
CA ASP A 120 -16.23 9.04 -4.31
C ASP A 120 -16.84 9.68 -5.56
N ALA A 121 -16.64 10.98 -5.75
CA ALA A 121 -17.09 11.74 -6.92
C ALA A 121 -16.00 11.96 -7.97
N ASP A 122 -14.87 11.27 -7.84
CA ASP A 122 -13.74 11.42 -8.76
C ASP A 122 -14.07 10.87 -10.16
N ALA A 123 -13.32 11.32 -11.16
CA ALA A 123 -13.42 10.77 -12.50
C ALA A 123 -13.04 9.29 -12.50
N PRO A 124 -13.69 8.43 -13.31
CA PRO A 124 -13.35 7.01 -13.38
C PRO A 124 -11.92 6.80 -13.84
N VAL A 125 -11.25 5.81 -13.22
CA VAL A 125 -9.95 5.30 -13.66
C VAL A 125 -10.10 3.80 -13.93
N THR A 126 -9.10 3.19 -14.58
CA THR A 126 -9.12 1.74 -14.82
C THR A 126 -8.53 0.98 -13.64
N LEU A 127 -8.87 -0.30 -13.54
CA LEU A 127 -8.20 -1.20 -12.59
C LEU A 127 -6.69 -1.25 -12.85
N ARG A 128 -6.28 -1.27 -14.13
CA ARG A 128 -4.87 -1.19 -14.52
C ARG A 128 -4.18 0.02 -13.89
N PHE A 129 -4.80 1.19 -13.98
CA PHE A 129 -4.27 2.41 -13.39
C PHE A 129 -4.08 2.27 -11.88
N LEU A 130 -5.09 1.74 -11.17
CA LEU A 130 -4.98 1.55 -9.72
C LEU A 130 -3.83 0.61 -9.33
N ILE A 131 -3.64 -0.46 -10.09
CA ILE A 131 -2.54 -1.41 -9.86
C ILE A 131 -1.18 -0.75 -10.12
N GLU A 132 -1.04 0.03 -11.18
CA GLU A 132 0.20 0.71 -11.53
C GLU A 132 0.52 1.86 -10.56
N ASP A 133 -0.49 2.57 -10.09
CA ASP A 133 -0.34 3.70 -9.17
C ASP A 133 -0.01 3.25 -7.73
N TYR A 134 -0.46 2.08 -7.33
CA TYR A 134 -0.32 1.59 -5.96
C TYR A 134 1.13 1.56 -5.45
N PRO A 135 2.11 0.97 -6.16
CA PRO A 135 3.50 1.00 -5.70
C PRO A 135 4.09 2.42 -5.64
N GLN A 136 3.64 3.32 -6.49
CA GLN A 136 4.10 4.72 -6.48
C GLN A 136 3.66 5.43 -5.20
N HIS A 137 2.43 5.19 -4.75
CA HIS A 137 1.92 5.68 -3.48
C HIS A 137 2.75 5.15 -2.30
N GLN A 138 3.04 3.85 -2.29
CA GLN A 138 3.91 3.23 -1.29
C GLN A 138 5.29 3.90 -1.26
N ARG A 139 5.90 4.14 -2.42
CA ARG A 139 7.21 4.79 -2.53
C ARG A 139 7.21 6.22 -2.03
N GLY A 140 6.15 6.97 -2.25
CA GLY A 140 6.02 8.34 -1.74
C GLY A 140 6.12 8.38 -0.22
N HIS A 141 5.47 7.44 0.47
CA HIS A 141 5.54 7.33 1.93
C HIS A 141 6.85 6.71 2.44
N LEU A 142 7.51 5.90 1.61
CA LEU A 142 8.81 5.34 1.95
C LEU A 142 9.86 6.43 2.21
N GLU A 143 9.80 7.54 1.49
CA GLU A 143 10.66 8.70 1.73
C GLU A 143 10.46 9.28 3.14
N GLN A 144 9.21 9.31 3.62
CA GLN A 144 8.90 9.74 5.00
C GLN A 144 9.50 8.77 6.03
N LEU A 145 9.37 7.47 5.78
CA LEU A 145 9.94 6.44 6.64
C LEU A 145 11.47 6.54 6.71
N ARG A 146 12.12 6.92 5.63
CA ARG A 146 13.58 7.02 5.52
C ARG A 146 14.13 8.39 5.93
N ALA A 147 13.29 9.34 6.27
CA ALA A 147 13.73 10.68 6.64
C ALA A 147 14.74 10.63 7.80
N GLY A 148 15.91 11.24 7.61
CA GLY A 148 16.99 11.23 8.60
C GLY A 148 17.82 9.95 8.67
N VAL A 149 17.53 8.95 7.83
CA VAL A 149 18.35 7.74 7.73
C VAL A 149 19.54 8.03 6.82
N ALA A 150 20.76 7.79 7.32
CA ALA A 150 21.96 7.94 6.52
C ALA A 150 21.95 6.94 5.36
N THR A 151 22.10 7.44 4.15
CA THR A 151 22.36 6.58 2.98
C THR A 151 23.83 6.21 2.97
N ALA A 152 24.07 4.92 3.04
CA ALA A 152 25.43 4.41 2.88
C ALA A 152 25.93 4.58 1.45
#